data_33eaf5844803669d3c5bdd1cf51da3c1
#
_entry.id   33eaf5844803669d3c5bdd1cf51da3c1
#
_cell.length_a   1.000
_cell.length_b   1.000
_cell.length_c   1.000
_cell.angle_alpha   90.00
_cell.angle_beta   90.00
_cell.angle_gamma   90.00
#
_symmetry.space_group_name_H-M   'P 1'
#
loop_
_entity.id
_entity.type
_entity.pdbx_description
1 polymer ?
#
loop_
_entity_poly.entity_id
_entity_poly.type
_entity_poly.pdbx_seq_one_letter_code
_entity_poly.pdbx_strand_id
1 'polypeptide(L)'
;PKADMNAAQHFYARESRREFLKSSGLGIGGLGLGSVLNQNLFADNAATRRPHFRPRAKHVIYLHMVGAPSQLDLFSHKPELTKRNGEKCPDHMFKGKRLAFIRQHPLLLGSRFQFNRHGQGGLALCEHLPQLGTVADELCLVQSIRTEHFNHAPAQLFMHTGFGRFGRPGIGSWINYGLGSEN
;
A
#
# COMPACT_ATOMS: atom_id res chain seq x y z
N PRO A 1 46.43 -11.10 10.31
CA PRO A 1 45.42 -11.26 11.33
C PRO A 1 44.06 -11.10 10.66
N LYS A 2 43.36 -12.20 10.49
CA LYS A 2 41.97 -12.18 10.01
C LYS A 2 41.12 -11.68 11.19
N ALA A 3 40.43 -10.56 11.01
CA ALA A 3 39.50 -10.05 11.99
C ALA A 3 38.37 -11.08 12.14
N ASP A 4 38.13 -11.59 13.33
CA ASP A 4 37.01 -12.45 13.66
C ASP A 4 35.72 -11.68 13.44
N MET A 5 34.95 -12.09 12.45
CA MET A 5 33.59 -11.57 12.24
C MET A 5 32.70 -12.04 13.36
N ASN A 6 31.87 -11.13 13.91
CA ASN A 6 30.93 -11.49 14.96
C ASN A 6 29.80 -12.39 14.39
N ALA A 7 29.06 -13.10 15.28
CA ALA A 7 28.01 -14.04 14.90
C ALA A 7 26.93 -13.43 13.99
N ALA A 8 26.65 -12.13 14.12
CA ALA A 8 25.69 -11.42 13.26
C ALA A 8 26.23 -11.24 11.83
N GLN A 9 27.52 -10.93 11.69
CA GLN A 9 28.16 -10.82 10.37
C GLN A 9 28.26 -12.18 9.68
N HIS A 10 28.46 -13.27 10.42
CA HIS A 10 28.38 -14.63 9.88
C HIS A 10 26.97 -15.02 9.43
N PHE A 11 25.94 -14.59 10.17
CA PHE A 11 24.53 -14.80 9.80
C PHE A 11 24.16 -14.07 8.51
N TYR A 12 24.52 -12.80 8.39
CA TYR A 12 24.26 -12.00 7.19
C TYR A 12 25.10 -12.41 5.96
N ALA A 13 26.35 -12.87 6.18
CA ALA A 13 27.18 -13.37 5.09
C ALA A 13 26.65 -14.72 4.51
N ARG A 14 25.97 -15.51 5.32
CA ARG A 14 25.36 -16.78 4.90
C ARG A 14 24.07 -16.62 4.09
N GLU A 15 23.35 -15.53 4.35
CA GLU A 15 22.07 -15.18 3.67
C GLU A 15 22.29 -14.32 2.41
N SER A 16 23.41 -14.48 1.70
CA SER A 16 23.53 -13.83 0.40
C SER A 16 22.48 -14.40 -0.56
N ARG A 17 21.95 -13.56 -1.47
CA ARG A 17 20.96 -13.96 -2.51
C ARG A 17 21.39 -15.24 -3.23
N ARG A 18 22.69 -15.43 -3.39
CA ARG A 18 23.29 -16.59 -4.05
C ARG A 18 23.16 -17.87 -3.21
N GLU A 19 23.30 -17.75 -1.88
CA GLU A 19 23.16 -18.88 -0.96
C GLU A 19 21.69 -19.22 -0.75
N PHE A 20 20.82 -18.24 -0.69
CA PHE A 20 19.37 -18.43 -0.69
C PHE A 20 18.92 -19.16 -1.97
N LEU A 21 19.41 -18.76 -3.13
CA LEU A 21 19.09 -19.43 -4.40
C LEU A 21 19.68 -20.84 -4.48
N LYS A 22 20.85 -21.08 -3.90
CA LYS A 22 21.46 -22.44 -3.86
C LYS A 22 20.73 -23.35 -2.88
N SER A 23 20.39 -22.87 -1.70
CA SER A 23 19.67 -23.67 -0.69
C SER A 23 18.19 -23.87 -1.05
N SER A 24 17.58 -22.91 -1.76
CA SER A 24 16.23 -23.02 -2.31
C SER A 24 16.18 -23.85 -3.60
N GLY A 25 17.33 -24.05 -4.25
CA GLY A 25 17.43 -24.72 -5.55
C GLY A 25 17.02 -26.19 -5.55
N LEU A 26 17.06 -26.85 -4.40
CA LEU A 26 16.56 -28.24 -4.24
C LEU A 26 15.08 -28.32 -3.81
N GLY A 27 14.54 -27.27 -3.21
CA GLY A 27 13.12 -27.23 -2.79
C GLY A 27 12.22 -26.56 -3.84
N ILE A 28 12.40 -25.26 -4.03
CA ILE A 28 11.54 -24.44 -4.90
C ILE A 28 12.02 -24.49 -6.35
N GLY A 29 13.34 -24.58 -6.59
CA GLY A 29 13.91 -24.73 -7.93
C GLY A 29 13.57 -26.08 -8.57
N GLY A 30 13.52 -27.15 -7.78
CA GLY A 30 13.05 -28.46 -8.24
C GLY A 30 11.58 -28.48 -8.60
N LEU A 31 10.75 -27.77 -7.82
CA LEU A 31 9.33 -27.57 -8.12
C LEU A 31 9.13 -26.65 -9.32
N GLY A 32 9.93 -25.56 -9.43
CA GLY A 32 9.90 -24.65 -10.57
C GLY A 32 10.36 -25.32 -11.87
N LEU A 33 11.47 -26.09 -11.84
CA LEU A 33 11.95 -26.85 -13.00
C LEU A 33 10.98 -27.97 -13.35
N GLY A 34 10.43 -28.64 -12.36
CA GLY A 34 9.41 -29.70 -12.56
C GLY A 34 8.14 -29.11 -13.22
N SER A 35 7.75 -27.87 -12.90
CA SER A 35 6.62 -27.20 -13.52
C SER A 35 6.90 -26.79 -14.98
N VAL A 36 8.14 -26.42 -15.30
CA VAL A 36 8.54 -26.06 -16.67
C VAL A 36 8.71 -27.30 -17.54
N LEU A 37 9.22 -28.39 -16.96
CA LEU A 37 9.43 -29.67 -17.68
C LEU A 37 8.16 -30.53 -17.78
N ASN A 38 7.20 -30.31 -16.89
CA ASN A 38 5.95 -31.05 -16.91
C ASN A 38 4.77 -30.10 -16.78
N GLN A 39 4.50 -29.35 -17.86
CA GLN A 39 3.40 -28.40 -17.97
C GLN A 39 2.03 -29.03 -17.66
N ASN A 40 1.91 -30.36 -17.70
CA ASN A 40 0.65 -31.06 -17.44
C ASN A 40 0.39 -31.38 -15.96
N LEU A 41 1.42 -31.39 -15.09
CA LEU A 41 1.23 -31.70 -13.66
C LEU A 41 0.68 -30.53 -12.85
N PHE A 42 0.84 -29.30 -13.33
CA PHE A 42 0.36 -28.08 -12.67
C PHE A 42 -0.70 -27.35 -13.48
N ALA A 43 -0.95 -27.76 -14.73
CA ALA A 43 -1.94 -27.12 -15.61
C ALA A 43 -3.37 -27.29 -15.11
N ASP A 44 -3.68 -28.39 -14.40
CA ASP A 44 -5.03 -28.63 -13.88
C ASP A 44 -5.35 -27.92 -12.56
N ASN A 45 -4.31 -27.51 -11.77
CA ASN A 45 -4.52 -26.79 -10.51
C ASN A 45 -4.16 -25.30 -10.58
N ALA A 46 -3.38 -24.89 -11.55
CA ALA A 46 -3.29 -23.52 -12.01
C ALA A 46 -4.28 -23.31 -13.15
N ALA A 47 -5.54 -23.67 -12.93
CA ALA A 47 -6.61 -22.99 -13.66
C ALA A 47 -6.31 -21.52 -13.43
N THR A 48 -5.62 -20.91 -14.39
CA THR A 48 -5.34 -19.48 -14.43
C THR A 48 -6.67 -18.85 -14.13
N ARG A 49 -6.86 -18.37 -12.88
CA ARG A 49 -8.07 -17.70 -12.48
C ARG A 49 -8.18 -16.56 -13.47
N ARG A 50 -9.01 -16.76 -14.48
CA ARG A 50 -9.23 -15.73 -15.49
C ARG A 50 -9.64 -14.50 -14.71
N PRO A 51 -9.02 -13.34 -14.96
CA PRO A 51 -9.39 -12.13 -14.27
C PRO A 51 -10.91 -11.93 -14.46
N HIS A 52 -11.60 -11.50 -13.41
CA HIS A 52 -13.06 -11.26 -13.44
C HIS A 52 -13.44 -10.28 -14.57
N PHE A 53 -12.51 -9.40 -14.95
CA PHE A 53 -12.68 -8.44 -16.02
C PHE A 53 -11.54 -8.56 -17.02
N ARG A 54 -11.84 -8.35 -18.29
CA ARG A 54 -10.81 -8.33 -19.34
C ARG A 54 -9.79 -7.22 -19.07
N PRO A 55 -8.50 -7.53 -18.96
CA PRO A 55 -7.46 -6.52 -18.79
C PRO A 55 -7.45 -5.53 -19.95
N ARG A 56 -7.42 -4.23 -19.65
CA ARG A 56 -7.32 -3.14 -20.64
C ARG A 56 -6.03 -2.34 -20.49
N ALA A 57 -5.54 -2.20 -19.25
CA ALA A 57 -4.32 -1.47 -18.97
C ALA A 57 -3.09 -2.25 -19.46
N LYS A 58 -2.22 -1.58 -20.18
CA LYS A 58 -0.92 -2.12 -20.65
C LYS A 58 0.22 -1.68 -19.74
N HIS A 59 0.08 -0.53 -19.12
CA HIS A 59 1.08 0.07 -18.23
C HIS A 59 0.42 0.50 -16.94
N VAL A 60 1.15 0.43 -15.83
CA VAL A 60 0.71 0.90 -14.52
C VAL A 60 1.76 1.86 -13.98
N ILE A 61 1.34 3.05 -13.60
CA ILE A 61 2.18 4.04 -12.92
C ILE A 61 1.65 4.16 -11.49
N TYR A 62 2.50 3.84 -10.52
CA TYR A 62 2.19 3.97 -9.11
C TYR A 62 2.79 5.25 -8.54
N LEU A 63 1.94 6.22 -8.21
CA LEU A 63 2.33 7.48 -7.60
C LEU A 63 2.03 7.43 -6.10
N HIS A 64 3.05 7.51 -5.27
CA HIS A 64 2.92 7.49 -3.82
C HIS A 64 3.28 8.83 -3.20
N MET A 65 2.34 9.42 -2.48
CA MET A 65 2.58 10.62 -1.67
C MET A 65 3.04 10.24 -0.28
N VAL A 66 4.31 10.46 0.00
CA VAL A 66 4.91 10.20 1.31
C VAL A 66 4.28 11.11 2.37
N GLY A 67 3.90 10.53 3.52
CA GLY A 67 3.26 11.27 4.61
C GLY A 67 1.77 11.52 4.42
N ALA A 68 1.23 11.19 3.27
CA ALA A 68 -0.17 11.30 2.85
C ALA A 68 -0.82 12.68 3.13
N PRO A 69 -1.36 13.35 2.14
CA PRO A 69 -2.17 14.54 2.37
C PRO A 69 -3.45 14.18 3.11
N SER A 70 -4.04 15.15 3.81
CA SER A 70 -5.29 14.95 4.54
C SER A 70 -6.42 14.58 3.58
N GLN A 71 -6.89 13.34 3.64
CA GLN A 71 -8.03 12.91 2.82
C GLN A 71 -9.33 13.65 3.17
N LEU A 72 -9.47 14.12 4.42
CA LEU A 72 -10.63 14.90 4.87
C LEU A 72 -10.66 16.28 4.25
N ASP A 73 -9.50 16.83 3.89
CA ASP A 73 -9.38 18.13 3.27
C ASP A 73 -9.40 18.07 1.74
N LEU A 74 -9.11 16.93 1.12
CA LEU A 74 -8.96 16.83 -0.33
C LEU A 74 -10.03 15.96 -1.02
N PHE A 75 -10.41 14.82 -0.42
CA PHE A 75 -11.20 13.80 -1.09
C PHE A 75 -12.46 13.37 -0.35
N SER A 76 -12.56 13.61 0.94
CA SER A 76 -13.65 13.11 1.77
C SER A 76 -14.39 14.23 2.47
N HIS A 77 -15.31 14.87 1.77
CA HIS A 77 -16.14 15.94 2.33
C HIS A 77 -16.96 15.44 3.53
N LYS A 78 -16.82 16.10 4.67
CA LYS A 78 -17.51 15.78 5.93
C LYS A 78 -18.23 17.01 6.47
N PRO A 79 -19.41 17.36 5.94
CA PRO A 79 -20.13 18.57 6.37
C PRO A 79 -20.46 18.58 7.86
N GLU A 80 -20.78 17.42 8.45
CA GLU A 80 -21.03 17.34 9.90
C GLU A 80 -19.77 17.65 10.73
N LEU A 81 -18.59 17.27 10.26
CA LEU A 81 -17.34 17.63 10.92
C LEU A 81 -17.09 19.14 10.87
N THR A 82 -17.42 19.77 9.73
CA THR A 82 -17.32 21.22 9.56
C THR A 82 -18.29 21.97 10.48
N LYS A 83 -19.53 21.49 10.62
CA LYS A 83 -20.51 22.09 11.55
C LYS A 83 -20.07 22.03 12.99
N ARG A 84 -19.38 20.94 13.38
CA ARG A 84 -18.90 20.72 14.74
C ARG A 84 -17.46 21.17 14.97
N ASN A 85 -16.94 21.98 14.08
CA ASN A 85 -15.57 22.48 14.21
C ASN A 85 -15.36 23.23 15.53
N GLY A 86 -14.33 22.85 16.30
CA GLY A 86 -14.02 23.43 17.60
C GLY A 86 -14.76 22.78 18.78
N GLU A 87 -15.74 21.91 18.56
CA GLU A 87 -16.38 21.15 19.63
C GLU A 87 -15.43 20.11 20.21
N LYS A 88 -15.66 19.70 21.46
CA LYS A 88 -14.93 18.58 22.09
C LYS A 88 -15.22 17.28 21.36
N CYS A 89 -14.18 16.53 21.02
CA CYS A 89 -14.34 15.22 20.43
C CYS A 89 -15.09 14.27 21.38
N PRO A 90 -16.12 13.55 20.94
CA PRO A 90 -16.84 12.60 21.77
C PRO A 90 -15.91 11.51 22.33
N ASP A 91 -16.08 11.18 23.60
CA ASP A 91 -15.24 10.25 24.35
C ASP A 91 -15.10 8.88 23.67
N HIS A 92 -16.16 8.34 23.06
CA HIS A 92 -16.15 7.04 22.41
C HIS A 92 -15.25 7.00 21.15
N MET A 93 -14.88 8.15 20.60
CA MET A 93 -14.00 8.22 19.43
C MET A 93 -12.52 8.11 19.79
N PHE A 94 -12.11 8.50 21.02
CA PHE A 94 -10.70 8.54 21.36
C PHE A 94 -10.33 7.83 22.66
N LYS A 95 -11.24 7.65 23.62
CA LYS A 95 -10.97 6.92 24.86
C LYS A 95 -10.49 5.49 24.58
N GLY A 96 -9.42 5.08 25.26
CA GLY A 96 -8.81 3.77 25.09
C GLY A 96 -7.95 3.60 23.84
N LYS A 97 -7.82 4.64 22.99
CA LYS A 97 -6.94 4.61 21.84
C LYS A 97 -5.59 5.22 22.17
N ARG A 98 -4.51 4.61 21.72
CA ARG A 98 -3.17 5.20 21.76
C ARG A 98 -3.08 6.29 20.69
N LEU A 99 -3.28 7.54 21.12
CA LEU A 99 -3.12 8.70 20.27
C LEU A 99 -1.73 9.30 20.57
N ALA A 100 -0.76 9.05 19.69
CA ALA A 100 0.55 9.66 19.81
C ALA A 100 0.39 11.18 19.68
N PHE A 101 1.06 11.93 20.55
CA PHE A 101 1.09 13.40 20.55
C PHE A 101 -0.18 14.12 21.04
N ILE A 102 -1.30 13.46 21.24
CA ILE A 102 -2.51 14.09 21.81
C ILE A 102 -2.50 13.89 23.32
N ARG A 103 -2.16 14.96 24.06
CA ARG A 103 -2.07 14.95 25.53
C ARG A 103 -3.32 15.50 26.22
N GLN A 104 -4.11 16.27 25.49
CA GLN A 104 -5.34 16.92 26.01
C GLN A 104 -6.56 16.33 25.32
N HIS A 105 -7.76 16.70 25.82
CA HIS A 105 -9.00 16.33 25.17
C HIS A 105 -9.04 16.96 23.77
N PRO A 106 -9.07 16.17 22.69
CA PRO A 106 -9.01 16.71 21.33
C PRO A 106 -10.28 17.48 20.98
N LEU A 107 -10.11 18.50 20.16
CA LEU A 107 -11.22 19.18 19.50
C LEU A 107 -11.44 18.64 18.10
N LEU A 108 -12.66 18.72 17.61
CA LEU A 108 -12.99 18.39 16.23
C LEU A 108 -12.47 19.50 15.31
N LEU A 109 -11.86 19.11 14.21
CA LEU A 109 -11.36 20.00 13.17
C LEU A 109 -12.05 19.68 11.85
N GLY A 110 -12.92 20.58 11.41
CA GLY A 110 -13.53 20.52 10.09
C GLY A 110 -12.61 21.07 9.01
N SER A 111 -12.80 20.63 7.77
CA SER A 111 -12.08 21.20 6.64
C SER A 111 -12.44 22.67 6.45
N ARG A 112 -11.43 23.49 6.13
CA ARG A 112 -11.57 24.91 5.80
C ARG A 112 -11.80 25.14 4.31
N PHE A 113 -11.66 24.09 3.50
CA PHE A 113 -11.71 24.16 2.06
C PHE A 113 -13.10 23.85 1.53
N GLN A 114 -13.40 24.42 0.37
CA GLN A 114 -14.64 24.14 -0.34
C GLN A 114 -14.52 22.88 -1.17
N PHE A 115 -15.64 22.16 -1.29
CA PHE A 115 -15.76 20.97 -2.10
C PHE A 115 -16.76 21.21 -3.22
N ASN A 116 -16.34 20.92 -4.44
CA ASN A 116 -17.15 20.99 -5.63
C ASN A 116 -17.41 19.61 -6.20
N ARG A 117 -18.54 19.42 -6.87
CA ARG A 117 -18.83 18.19 -7.60
C ARG A 117 -18.32 18.29 -9.01
N HIS A 118 -17.64 17.23 -9.46
CA HIS A 118 -17.00 17.15 -10.77
C HIS A 118 -17.47 15.91 -11.52
N GLY A 119 -17.48 15.99 -12.86
CA GLY A 119 -17.88 14.92 -13.75
C GLY A 119 -19.36 14.58 -13.68
N GLN A 120 -19.78 13.65 -14.51
CA GLN A 120 -21.17 13.14 -14.54
C GLN A 120 -21.48 12.31 -13.27
N GLY A 121 -20.46 11.61 -12.73
CA GLY A 121 -20.55 10.85 -11.48
C GLY A 121 -20.67 11.72 -10.23
N GLY A 122 -20.46 13.05 -10.34
CA GLY A 122 -20.57 13.98 -9.22
C GLY A 122 -19.52 13.76 -8.13
N LEU A 123 -18.31 13.37 -8.48
CA LEU A 123 -17.20 13.17 -7.56
C LEU A 123 -16.89 14.46 -6.81
N ALA A 124 -16.97 14.41 -5.46
CA ALA A 124 -16.63 15.57 -4.63
C ALA A 124 -15.13 15.69 -4.44
N LEU A 125 -14.55 16.79 -4.89
CA LEU A 125 -13.13 17.12 -4.71
C LEU A 125 -12.98 18.52 -4.12
N CYS A 126 -11.90 18.70 -3.37
CA CYS A 126 -11.50 19.98 -2.84
C CYS A 126 -11.15 20.96 -3.97
N GLU A 127 -11.41 22.24 -3.74
CA GLU A 127 -11.07 23.37 -4.66
C GLU A 127 -9.58 23.40 -5.07
N HIS A 128 -8.69 22.81 -4.27
CA HIS A 128 -7.26 22.73 -4.57
C HIS A 128 -6.88 21.61 -5.56
N LEU A 129 -7.85 20.84 -6.04
CA LEU A 129 -7.64 19.76 -6.99
C LEU A 129 -8.32 20.00 -8.35
N PRO A 130 -8.17 21.20 -8.96
CA PRO A 130 -8.90 21.54 -10.18
C PRO A 130 -8.55 20.62 -11.35
N GLN A 131 -7.28 20.19 -11.44
CA GLN A 131 -6.84 19.32 -12.53
C GLN A 131 -7.43 17.90 -12.42
N LEU A 132 -7.56 17.38 -11.19
CA LEU A 132 -8.25 16.10 -10.98
C LEU A 132 -9.75 16.22 -11.31
N GLY A 133 -10.33 17.38 -11.08
CA GLY A 133 -11.72 17.67 -11.46
C GLY A 133 -12.00 17.51 -12.94
N THR A 134 -11.03 17.80 -13.82
CA THR A 134 -11.20 17.68 -15.28
C THR A 134 -11.28 16.23 -15.75
N VAL A 135 -10.75 15.30 -14.99
CA VAL A 135 -10.74 13.83 -15.28
C VAL A 135 -11.56 13.04 -14.29
N ALA A 136 -12.50 13.67 -13.62
CA ALA A 136 -13.26 13.08 -12.51
C ALA A 136 -14.00 11.78 -12.91
N ASP A 137 -14.50 11.69 -14.13
CA ASP A 137 -15.22 10.50 -14.63
C ASP A 137 -14.28 9.33 -14.96
N GLU A 138 -12.97 9.58 -15.07
CA GLU A 138 -11.93 8.57 -15.25
C GLU A 138 -11.40 8.03 -13.89
N LEU A 139 -11.79 8.65 -12.77
CA LEU A 139 -11.27 8.33 -11.45
C LEU A 139 -12.14 7.34 -10.69
N CYS A 140 -11.50 6.41 -10.01
CA CYS A 140 -12.12 5.58 -9.00
C CYS A 140 -11.53 5.91 -7.62
N LEU A 141 -12.30 6.59 -6.78
CA LEU A 141 -11.88 6.97 -5.43
C LEU A 141 -12.24 5.87 -4.41
N VAL A 142 -11.22 5.14 -3.92
CA VAL A 142 -11.38 4.08 -2.92
C VAL A 142 -11.22 4.66 -1.53
N GLN A 143 -12.32 4.94 -0.84
CA GLN A 143 -12.33 5.55 0.50
C GLN A 143 -12.30 4.55 1.67
N SER A 144 -12.38 3.25 1.38
CA SER A 144 -12.46 2.18 2.39
C SER A 144 -11.11 1.59 2.80
N ILE A 145 -9.99 2.12 2.27
CA ILE A 145 -8.65 1.65 2.62
C ILE A 145 -8.35 2.00 4.08
N ARG A 146 -7.92 1.00 4.85
CA ARG A 146 -7.66 1.10 6.27
C ARG A 146 -6.36 0.39 6.65
N THR A 147 -5.67 0.89 7.66
CA THR A 147 -4.51 0.24 8.29
C THR A 147 -4.59 0.34 9.81
N GLU A 148 -4.01 -0.63 10.52
CA GLU A 148 -3.81 -0.58 11.97
C GLU A 148 -2.57 0.25 12.35
N HIS A 149 -1.77 0.66 11.39
CA HIS A 149 -0.59 1.48 11.62
C HIS A 149 -0.95 2.96 11.62
N PHE A 150 -0.92 3.59 12.80
CA PHE A 150 -1.22 5.02 12.94
C PHE A 150 -0.04 5.94 12.57
N ASN A 151 1.18 5.41 12.52
CA ASN A 151 2.37 6.17 12.15
C ASN A 151 2.67 6.02 10.66
N HIS A 152 3.13 7.11 10.01
CA HIS A 152 3.39 7.14 8.57
C HIS A 152 4.37 6.06 8.10
N ALA A 153 5.52 5.88 8.77
CA ALA A 153 6.55 4.95 8.33
C ALA A 153 6.08 3.49 8.25
N PRO A 154 5.52 2.87 9.30
CA PRO A 154 5.00 1.51 9.20
C PRO A 154 3.76 1.41 8.29
N ALA A 155 2.92 2.45 8.19
CA ALA A 155 1.79 2.46 7.29
C ALA A 155 2.23 2.45 5.82
N GLN A 156 3.26 3.20 5.45
CA GLN A 156 3.86 3.19 4.11
C GLN A 156 4.49 1.85 3.78
N LEU A 157 5.25 1.27 4.71
CA LEU A 157 5.80 -0.08 4.53
C LEU A 157 4.67 -1.09 4.29
N PHE A 158 3.59 -1.01 5.07
CA PHE A 158 2.44 -1.89 4.90
C PHE A 158 1.80 -1.71 3.52
N MET A 159 1.62 -0.48 3.05
CA MET A 159 1.07 -0.19 1.73
C MET A 159 1.93 -0.78 0.60
N HIS A 160 3.26 -0.69 0.70
CA HIS A 160 4.17 -1.15 -0.34
C HIS A 160 4.48 -2.64 -0.31
N THR A 161 4.45 -3.27 0.87
CA THR A 161 4.96 -4.63 1.07
C THR A 161 3.94 -5.60 1.68
N GLY A 162 2.77 -5.10 2.10
CA GLY A 162 1.80 -5.87 2.89
C GLY A 162 2.28 -6.16 4.33
N PHE A 163 3.36 -5.49 4.80
CA PHE A 163 3.92 -5.71 6.13
C PHE A 163 4.49 -4.41 6.71
N GLY A 164 4.17 -4.12 7.98
CA GLY A 164 4.54 -2.84 8.62
C GLY A 164 5.99 -2.75 9.11
N ARG A 165 6.86 -3.70 8.77
CA ARG A 165 8.28 -3.74 9.14
C ARG A 165 9.14 -3.98 7.91
N PHE A 166 10.43 -3.68 8.01
CA PHE A 166 11.41 -3.97 6.95
C PHE A 166 11.58 -5.48 6.68
N GLY A 167 12.13 -5.81 5.52
CA GLY A 167 12.54 -7.17 5.14
C GLY A 167 11.63 -7.88 4.14
N ARG A 168 10.60 -7.21 3.62
CA ARG A 168 9.76 -7.75 2.53
C ARG A 168 9.91 -6.95 1.25
N PRO A 169 9.88 -7.61 0.09
CA PRO A 169 9.91 -6.93 -1.20
C PRO A 169 8.69 -6.06 -1.41
N GLY A 170 8.88 -4.93 -2.07
CA GLY A 170 7.78 -4.07 -2.49
C GLY A 170 7.04 -4.59 -3.74
N ILE A 171 5.91 -3.96 -4.06
CA ILE A 171 5.05 -4.33 -5.20
C ILE A 171 5.84 -4.44 -6.52
N GLY A 172 6.72 -3.45 -6.82
CA GLY A 172 7.54 -3.47 -8.03
C GLY A 172 8.49 -4.67 -8.09
N SER A 173 9.07 -5.07 -6.96
CA SER A 173 9.93 -6.27 -6.91
C SER A 173 9.16 -7.55 -7.20
N TRP A 174 7.92 -7.65 -6.71
CA TRP A 174 7.04 -8.79 -7.01
C TRP A 174 6.63 -8.83 -8.47
N ILE A 175 6.34 -7.68 -9.06
CA ILE A 175 6.00 -7.58 -10.49
C ILE A 175 7.18 -8.02 -11.34
N ASN A 176 8.39 -7.51 -11.08
CA ASN A 176 9.60 -7.92 -11.80
C ASN A 176 9.94 -9.40 -11.60
N TYR A 177 9.68 -9.94 -10.41
CA TYR A 177 9.88 -11.37 -10.14
C TYR A 177 8.92 -12.25 -10.95
N GLY A 178 7.65 -11.85 -11.04
CA GLY A 178 6.60 -12.64 -11.70
C GLY A 178 6.51 -12.47 -13.21
N LEU A 179 6.75 -11.24 -13.71
CA LEU A 179 6.60 -10.90 -15.13
C LEU A 179 7.94 -10.72 -15.85
N GLY A 180 9.04 -10.60 -15.10
CA GLY A 180 10.34 -10.27 -15.66
C GLY A 180 10.53 -8.75 -15.85
N SER A 181 11.68 -8.39 -16.41
CA SER A 181 12.04 -7.02 -16.80
C SER A 181 12.60 -7.06 -18.22
N GLU A 182 12.23 -6.09 -19.03
CA GLU A 182 12.77 -5.92 -20.38
C GLU A 182 14.17 -5.30 -20.40
N ASN A 183 14.72 -4.96 -19.24
CA ASN A 183 16.07 -4.38 -19.05
C ASN A 183 17.08 -5.45 -18.64
#